data_c32d93fad3717dda28fd2cce033a48df
#
_entry.id   c32d93fad3717dda28fd2cce033a48df
#
_cell.length_a   1.000
_cell.length_b   1.000
_cell.length_c   1.000
_cell.angle_alpha   90.00
_cell.angle_beta   90.00
_cell.angle_gamma   90.00
#
_symmetry.space_group_name_H-M   'P 1'
#
loop_
_entity.id
_entity.type
_entity.pdbx_description
1 polymer ?
#
loop_
_entity_poly.entity_id
_entity_poly.type
_entity_poly.pdbx_seq_one_letter_code
_entity_poly.pdbx_strand_id
1 'polypeptide(L)'
;IRRPPRSTQGVSSAASDVYKRQAELIHARWAMLGVAGMVAPELLGGLGIIPEETGLVWYKAGMIPAQGTYDYWASPFTIFWINAAMMNIAELRRASDYWNPGSMGKQDFVGWEKKLGGSGEPAYPGGAFNPMGYGKKDMDTMKLKEIKNGRLAMMACFGCGAQAVMTGEGPVKNLVDHIVDPFGANMLVNFQNVGGVSPF
;
A
#
# COMPACT_ATOMS: atom_id res chain seq x y z
N ILE A 1 45.18 2.73 -9.85
CA ILE A 1 43.88 3.13 -9.32
C ILE A 1 43.91 2.90 -7.80
N ARG A 2 44.03 3.98 -7.01
CA ARG A 2 43.99 3.86 -5.53
C ARG A 2 42.57 3.55 -5.10
N ARG A 3 42.38 2.47 -4.35
CA ARG A 3 41.08 2.17 -3.72
C ARG A 3 40.70 3.30 -2.75
N PRO A 4 39.46 3.78 -2.75
CA PRO A 4 39.03 4.78 -1.78
C PRO A 4 39.23 4.26 -0.34
N PRO A 5 39.50 5.13 0.62
CA PRO A 5 39.75 4.73 1.98
C PRO A 5 38.54 4.00 2.58
N ARG A 6 38.79 3.00 3.41
CA ARG A 6 37.79 2.11 4.02
C ARG A 6 36.62 2.85 4.70
N SER A 7 36.84 4.05 5.18
CA SER A 7 35.81 4.92 5.79
C SER A 7 34.70 5.36 4.84
N THR A 8 35.04 5.62 3.56
CA THR A 8 34.02 6.01 2.55
C THR A 8 33.15 4.84 2.09
N GLN A 9 33.68 3.62 2.11
CA GLN A 9 32.90 2.41 1.81
C GLN A 9 31.87 2.11 2.92
N GLY A 10 32.20 2.33 4.18
CA GLY A 10 31.28 2.13 5.30
C GLY A 10 30.11 3.13 5.29
N VAL A 11 30.37 4.39 4.96
CA VAL A 11 29.32 5.43 4.86
C VAL A 11 28.37 5.16 3.69
N SER A 12 28.88 4.73 2.55
CA SER A 12 28.05 4.42 1.38
C SER A 12 27.15 3.19 1.61
N SER A 13 27.67 2.18 2.32
CA SER A 13 26.89 0.99 2.71
C SER A 13 25.78 1.36 3.69
N ALA A 14 26.08 2.11 4.73
CA ALA A 14 25.11 2.53 5.73
C ALA A 14 23.99 3.40 5.11
N ALA A 15 24.33 4.34 4.22
CA ALA A 15 23.35 5.14 3.50
C ALA A 15 22.45 4.28 2.58
N SER A 16 23.01 3.27 1.91
CA SER A 16 22.25 2.31 1.11
C SER A 16 21.28 1.49 1.96
N ASP A 17 21.69 1.08 3.15
CA ASP A 17 20.86 0.27 4.04
C ASP A 17 19.70 1.10 4.64
N VAL A 18 19.94 2.36 4.97
CA VAL A 18 18.87 3.31 5.38
C VAL A 18 17.87 3.50 4.26
N TYR A 19 18.34 3.73 3.03
CA TYR A 19 17.48 3.88 1.86
C TYR A 19 16.60 2.64 1.62
N LYS A 20 17.20 1.45 1.66
CA LYS A 20 16.48 0.18 1.49
C LYS A 20 15.42 -0.02 2.57
N ARG A 21 15.73 0.33 3.81
CA ARG A 21 14.78 0.24 4.93
C ARG A 21 13.60 1.18 4.76
N GLN A 22 13.84 2.39 4.30
CA GLN A 22 12.77 3.34 4.05
C GLN A 22 11.89 2.93 2.86
N ALA A 23 12.49 2.47 1.77
CA ALA A 23 11.74 1.93 0.64
C ALA A 23 10.85 0.75 1.07
N GLU A 24 11.39 -0.20 1.85
CA GLU A 24 10.64 -1.32 2.41
C GLU A 24 9.45 -0.83 3.25
N LEU A 25 9.66 0.17 4.10
CA LEU A 25 8.62 0.70 4.98
C LEU A 25 7.47 1.37 4.20
N ILE A 26 7.79 2.13 3.16
CA ILE A 26 6.77 2.77 2.32
C ILE A 26 5.99 1.73 1.52
N HIS A 27 6.65 0.76 0.90
CA HIS A 27 5.98 -0.35 0.23
C HIS A 27 5.08 -1.14 1.20
N ALA A 28 5.56 -1.39 2.42
CA ALA A 28 4.81 -2.06 3.47
C ALA A 28 3.52 -1.32 3.84
N ARG A 29 3.60 0.00 4.05
CA ARG A 29 2.43 0.85 4.37
C ARG A 29 1.42 0.87 3.23
N TRP A 30 1.87 1.05 2.00
CA TRP A 30 1.00 0.99 0.83
C TRP A 30 0.35 -0.38 0.66
N ALA A 31 1.09 -1.46 0.87
CA ALA A 31 0.55 -2.82 0.78
C ALA A 31 -0.51 -3.10 1.85
N MET A 32 -0.30 -2.65 3.10
CA MET A 32 -1.30 -2.79 4.16
C MET A 32 -2.61 -2.07 3.82
N LEU A 33 -2.54 -0.84 3.31
CA LEU A 33 -3.71 -0.10 2.83
C LEU A 33 -4.33 -0.75 1.59
N GLY A 34 -3.50 -1.23 0.67
CA GLY A 34 -3.94 -1.87 -0.56
C GLY A 34 -4.72 -3.16 -0.30
N VAL A 35 -4.22 -4.04 0.56
CA VAL A 35 -4.93 -5.28 0.92
C VAL A 35 -6.25 -4.97 1.60
N ALA A 36 -6.28 -4.01 2.52
CA ALA A 36 -7.53 -3.58 3.15
C ALA A 36 -8.54 -3.05 2.12
N GLY A 37 -8.08 -2.23 1.16
CA GLY A 37 -8.91 -1.69 0.09
C GLY A 37 -9.37 -2.73 -0.93
N MET A 38 -8.64 -3.82 -1.13
CA MET A 38 -9.06 -4.93 -1.98
C MET A 38 -10.12 -5.83 -1.32
N VAL A 39 -9.97 -6.08 -0.02
CA VAL A 39 -10.82 -7.03 0.71
C VAL A 39 -12.10 -6.39 1.23
N ALA A 40 -12.03 -5.16 1.75
CA ALA A 40 -13.14 -4.54 2.45
C ALA A 40 -14.41 -4.35 1.58
N PRO A 41 -14.35 -3.83 0.35
CA PRO A 41 -15.54 -3.66 -0.48
C PRO A 41 -16.23 -4.99 -0.80
N GLU A 42 -15.46 -6.01 -1.16
CA GLU A 42 -15.99 -7.34 -1.47
C GLU A 42 -16.63 -8.00 -0.24
N LEU A 43 -15.98 -7.92 0.92
CA LEU A 43 -16.50 -8.45 2.17
C LEU A 43 -17.76 -7.73 2.62
N LEU A 44 -17.78 -6.40 2.61
CA LEU A 44 -18.92 -5.60 3.02
C LEU A 44 -20.11 -5.73 2.04
N GLY A 45 -19.84 -5.86 0.74
CA GLY A 45 -20.83 -6.17 -0.27
C GLY A 45 -21.45 -7.54 -0.06
N GLY A 46 -20.63 -8.57 0.17
CA GLY A 46 -21.08 -9.92 0.48
C GLY A 46 -21.91 -10.04 1.76
N LEU A 47 -21.67 -9.17 2.74
CA LEU A 47 -22.46 -9.08 3.97
C LEU A 47 -23.74 -8.21 3.82
N GLY A 48 -23.97 -7.60 2.66
CA GLY A 48 -25.11 -6.71 2.42
C GLY A 48 -25.07 -5.38 3.19
N ILE A 49 -23.89 -4.98 3.70
CA ILE A 49 -23.72 -3.73 4.46
C ILE A 49 -23.66 -2.53 3.51
N ILE A 50 -23.07 -2.73 2.33
CA ILE A 50 -22.97 -1.74 1.29
C ILE A 50 -23.74 -2.21 0.04
N PRO A 51 -24.25 -1.29 -0.81
CA PRO A 51 -24.92 -1.65 -2.05
C PRO A 51 -24.03 -2.52 -2.95
N GLU A 52 -24.63 -3.45 -3.68
CA GLU A 52 -23.90 -4.33 -4.61
C GLU A 52 -23.11 -3.55 -5.66
N GLU A 53 -23.60 -2.38 -6.08
CA GLU A 53 -22.93 -1.48 -7.00
C GLU A 53 -21.57 -0.99 -6.50
N THR A 54 -21.40 -0.87 -5.18
CA THR A 54 -20.14 -0.44 -4.52
C THR A 54 -19.33 -1.61 -3.99
N GLY A 55 -19.94 -2.79 -3.84
CA GLY A 55 -19.32 -4.04 -3.37
C GLY A 55 -18.53 -4.77 -4.47
N LEU A 56 -18.01 -4.06 -5.46
CA LEU A 56 -17.30 -4.64 -6.59
C LEU A 56 -15.93 -5.19 -6.20
N VAL A 57 -15.49 -6.17 -6.96
CA VAL A 57 -14.11 -6.68 -6.88
C VAL A 57 -13.13 -5.55 -7.20
N TRP A 58 -12.02 -5.47 -6.48
CA TRP A 58 -11.08 -4.36 -6.49
C TRP A 58 -10.60 -3.92 -7.89
N TYR A 59 -10.39 -4.84 -8.82
CA TYR A 59 -9.93 -4.51 -10.16
C TYR A 59 -11.04 -4.02 -11.10
N LYS A 60 -12.31 -4.16 -10.70
CA LYS A 60 -13.47 -3.62 -11.45
C LYS A 60 -13.91 -2.25 -10.93
N ALA A 61 -13.54 -1.88 -9.70
CA ALA A 61 -14.06 -0.71 -9.00
C ALA A 61 -13.54 0.65 -9.52
N GLY A 62 -12.50 0.69 -10.31
CA GLY A 62 -11.93 1.96 -10.81
C GLY A 62 -11.21 1.82 -12.14
N MET A 63 -11.39 0.72 -12.83
CA MET A 63 -10.70 0.43 -14.08
C MET A 63 -11.19 1.32 -15.22
N ILE A 64 -10.25 1.83 -16.02
CA ILE A 64 -10.52 2.62 -17.22
C ILE A 64 -10.30 1.73 -18.45
N PRO A 65 -11.21 1.70 -19.38
CA PRO A 65 -12.63 2.04 -19.43
C PRO A 65 -13.47 0.79 -19.13
N ALA A 66 -13.81 0.51 -17.91
CA ALA A 66 -14.54 -0.70 -17.60
C ALA A 66 -16.05 -0.49 -17.78
N GLN A 67 -16.64 -1.30 -18.60
CA GLN A 67 -18.10 -1.49 -18.58
C GLN A 67 -18.45 -2.21 -17.27
N GLY A 68 -19.38 -1.63 -16.47
CA GLY A 68 -19.80 -2.19 -15.20
C GLY A 68 -18.98 -1.76 -13.98
N THR A 69 -18.17 -0.70 -14.09
CA THR A 69 -17.61 0.00 -12.93
C THR A 69 -18.66 0.93 -12.33
N TYR A 70 -18.45 1.24 -11.04
CA TYR A 70 -19.24 2.24 -10.34
C TYR A 70 -19.16 3.60 -11.04
N ASP A 71 -20.30 4.26 -11.22
CA ASP A 71 -20.38 5.59 -11.83
C ASP A 71 -20.05 6.66 -10.80
N TYR A 72 -18.84 7.18 -10.88
CA TYR A 72 -18.35 8.21 -9.97
C TYR A 72 -18.88 9.60 -10.35
N TRP A 73 -18.89 10.55 -9.39
CA TRP A 73 -19.31 11.94 -9.55
C TRP A 73 -18.56 12.72 -10.65
N ALA A 74 -17.40 12.25 -11.08
CA ALA A 74 -16.59 12.83 -12.15
C ALA A 74 -16.01 11.73 -13.04
N SER A 75 -15.59 12.10 -14.25
CA SER A 75 -14.98 11.15 -15.18
C SER A 75 -13.72 10.52 -14.56
N PRO A 76 -13.42 9.25 -14.82
CA PRO A 76 -12.21 8.58 -14.33
C PRO A 76 -10.93 9.35 -14.64
N PHE A 77 -10.87 10.01 -15.78
CA PHE A 77 -9.74 10.85 -16.17
C PHE A 77 -9.58 12.09 -15.27
N THR A 78 -10.68 12.76 -14.92
CA THR A 78 -10.67 13.90 -14.00
C THR A 78 -10.20 13.47 -12.61
N ILE A 79 -10.75 12.37 -12.10
CA ILE A 79 -10.37 11.81 -10.79
C ILE A 79 -8.89 11.42 -10.77
N PHE A 80 -8.39 10.83 -11.85
CA PHE A 80 -6.97 10.49 -12.01
C PHE A 80 -6.08 11.72 -11.84
N TRP A 81 -6.38 12.83 -12.54
CA TRP A 81 -5.56 14.04 -12.45
C TRP A 81 -5.63 14.71 -11.08
N ILE A 82 -6.80 14.73 -10.45
CA ILE A 82 -6.93 15.24 -9.08
C ILE A 82 -6.07 14.42 -8.13
N ASN A 83 -6.17 13.09 -8.18
CA ASN A 83 -5.39 12.20 -7.34
C ASN A 83 -3.89 12.34 -7.62
N ALA A 84 -3.48 12.41 -8.88
CA ALA A 84 -2.09 12.61 -9.27
C ALA A 84 -1.53 13.92 -8.71
N ALA A 85 -2.26 15.01 -8.79
CA ALA A 85 -1.83 16.30 -8.24
C ALA A 85 -1.68 16.24 -6.71
N MET A 86 -2.68 15.71 -6.00
CA MET A 86 -2.65 15.58 -4.55
C MET A 86 -1.51 14.66 -4.07
N MET A 87 -1.32 13.53 -4.75
CA MET A 87 -0.24 12.59 -4.43
C MET A 87 1.14 13.18 -4.69
N ASN A 88 1.31 13.94 -5.78
CA ASN A 88 2.58 14.63 -6.04
C ASN A 88 2.91 15.62 -4.91
N ILE A 89 1.94 16.40 -4.44
CA ILE A 89 2.15 17.33 -3.32
C ILE A 89 2.58 16.58 -2.06
N ALA A 90 1.89 15.51 -1.72
CA ALA A 90 2.22 14.70 -0.53
C ALA A 90 3.60 14.04 -0.64
N GLU A 91 3.93 13.46 -1.79
CA GLU A 91 5.20 12.79 -2.02
C GLU A 91 6.40 13.75 -2.09
N LEU A 92 6.23 14.93 -2.66
CA LEU A 92 7.27 15.97 -2.66
C LEU A 92 7.59 16.43 -1.23
N ARG A 93 6.57 16.57 -0.38
CA ARG A 93 6.77 16.91 1.05
C ARG A 93 7.47 15.79 1.79
N ARG A 94 7.07 14.55 1.56
CA ARG A 94 7.73 13.38 2.12
C ARG A 94 9.19 13.28 1.65
N ALA A 95 9.45 13.51 0.37
CA ALA A 95 10.82 13.51 -0.18
C ALA A 95 11.67 14.61 0.43
N SER A 96 11.12 15.81 0.65
CA SER A 96 11.84 16.91 1.31
C SER A 96 12.24 16.53 2.74
N ASP A 97 11.38 15.84 3.48
CA ASP A 97 11.72 15.35 4.82
C ASP A 97 12.77 14.22 4.80
N TYR A 98 12.77 13.44 3.73
CA TYR A 98 13.79 12.41 3.52
C TYR A 98 15.18 13.00 3.35
N TRP A 99 15.33 14.06 2.52
CA TRP A 99 16.62 14.71 2.31
C TRP A 99 17.04 15.60 3.49
N ASN A 100 16.09 16.15 4.22
CA ASN A 100 16.31 17.01 5.37
C ASN A 100 15.44 16.51 6.55
N PRO A 101 15.87 15.49 7.30
CA PRO A 101 15.09 14.92 8.39
C PRO A 101 14.67 15.97 9.42
N GLY A 102 13.40 15.97 9.77
CA GLY A 102 12.80 16.98 10.65
C GLY A 102 12.28 18.23 9.96
N SER A 103 12.38 18.31 8.64
CA SER A 103 11.87 19.46 7.87
C SER A 103 10.34 19.50 7.80
N MET A 104 9.63 18.41 8.07
CA MET A 104 8.18 18.35 7.97
C MET A 104 7.48 19.42 8.81
N GLY A 105 7.98 19.72 9.99
CA GLY A 105 7.46 20.79 10.84
C GLY A 105 7.82 22.22 10.41
N LYS A 106 8.64 22.38 9.37
CA LYS A 106 9.09 23.67 8.82
C LYS A 106 8.58 23.92 7.41
N GLN A 107 8.00 22.92 6.75
CA GLN A 107 7.44 23.06 5.41
C GLN A 107 6.15 23.85 5.47
N ASP A 108 6.02 24.87 4.63
CA ASP A 108 4.81 25.69 4.57
C ASP A 108 3.57 24.85 4.17
N PHE A 109 2.56 24.87 5.04
CA PHE A 109 1.30 24.18 4.84
C PHE A 109 0.12 24.95 5.42
N VAL A 110 0.00 26.22 5.03
CA VAL A 110 -1.16 27.06 5.38
C VAL A 110 -1.42 27.11 6.90
N GLY A 111 -0.35 27.24 7.71
CA GLY A 111 -0.44 27.34 9.18
C GLY A 111 -0.52 26.02 9.93
N TRP A 112 -0.45 24.87 9.25
CA TRP A 112 -0.48 23.53 9.87
C TRP A 112 0.93 22.95 10.14
N GLU A 113 1.99 23.69 9.79
CA GLU A 113 3.38 23.24 9.81
C GLU A 113 3.78 22.64 11.16
N LYS A 114 3.45 23.32 12.24
CA LYS A 114 3.77 22.88 13.60
C LYS A 114 3.07 21.59 14.03
N LYS A 115 1.96 21.23 13.37
CA LYS A 115 1.19 20.02 13.66
C LYS A 115 1.62 18.83 12.84
N LEU A 116 2.33 19.04 11.72
CA LEU A 116 2.72 17.98 10.80
C LEU A 116 3.88 17.10 11.29
N GLY A 117 4.46 17.39 12.45
CA GLY A 117 5.53 16.59 13.01
C GLY A 117 6.89 17.28 12.94
N GLY A 118 7.96 16.56 12.65
CA GLY A 118 9.33 17.06 12.66
C GLY A 118 10.19 16.39 13.73
N SER A 119 9.93 15.11 13.99
CA SER A 119 10.70 14.29 14.95
C SER A 119 12.19 14.20 14.63
N GLY A 120 12.57 14.46 13.38
CA GLY A 120 13.93 14.25 12.88
C GLY A 120 14.25 12.79 12.55
N GLU A 121 13.32 11.88 12.76
CA GLU A 121 13.49 10.48 12.39
C GLU A 121 12.89 10.21 11.00
N PRO A 122 13.70 9.75 10.02
CA PRO A 122 13.22 9.45 8.69
C PRO A 122 12.07 8.44 8.70
N ALA A 123 11.02 8.69 7.93
CA ALA A 123 9.80 7.90 7.82
C ALA A 123 8.89 7.88 9.07
N TYR A 124 9.24 8.55 10.17
CA TYR A 124 8.43 8.67 11.38
C TYR A 124 8.28 10.14 11.80
N PRO A 125 7.57 10.96 11.05
CA PRO A 125 7.48 12.41 11.32
C PRO A 125 6.80 12.75 12.64
N GLY A 126 5.92 11.86 13.15
CA GLY A 126 5.17 12.13 14.38
C GLY A 126 4.06 13.18 14.19
N GLY A 127 3.71 13.91 15.23
CA GLY A 127 2.71 14.96 15.19
C GLY A 127 1.35 14.49 14.69
N ALA A 128 0.81 15.14 13.67
CA ALA A 128 -0.49 14.80 13.08
C ALA A 128 -0.52 13.39 12.45
N PHE A 129 0.62 12.84 12.07
CA PHE A 129 0.74 11.49 11.54
C PHE A 129 0.74 10.39 12.62
N ASN A 130 0.81 10.77 13.88
CA ASN A 130 0.69 9.88 15.02
C ASN A 130 -0.26 10.46 16.09
N PRO A 131 -1.55 10.61 15.79
CA PRO A 131 -2.51 11.26 16.70
C PRO A 131 -2.70 10.49 17.99
N MET A 132 -2.61 9.17 17.96
CA MET A 132 -2.78 8.31 19.14
C MET A 132 -1.50 8.18 19.96
N GLY A 133 -0.37 8.70 19.48
CA GLY A 133 0.92 8.67 20.19
C GLY A 133 1.48 7.28 20.40
N TYR A 134 1.26 6.36 19.44
CA TYR A 134 1.87 5.03 19.49
C TYR A 134 3.40 5.12 19.53
N GLY A 135 4.02 4.18 20.23
CA GLY A 135 5.48 4.09 20.33
C GLY A 135 6.12 4.93 21.44
N LYS A 136 5.36 5.70 22.22
CA LYS A 136 5.92 6.52 23.32
C LYS A 136 6.67 5.69 24.36
N LYS A 137 6.25 4.45 24.62
CA LYS A 137 6.86 3.56 25.63
C LYS A 137 7.88 2.58 24.99
N ASP A 138 7.62 2.13 23.78
CA ASP A 138 8.44 1.09 23.11
C ASP A 138 8.35 1.26 21.59
N MET A 139 9.16 2.17 21.07
CA MET A 139 9.18 2.47 19.65
C MET A 139 9.76 1.32 18.82
N ASP A 140 10.79 0.64 19.33
CA ASP A 140 11.50 -0.40 18.57
C ASP A 140 10.61 -1.63 18.35
N THR A 141 9.87 -2.04 19.36
CA THR A 141 8.89 -3.13 19.20
C THR A 141 7.78 -2.76 18.24
N MET A 142 7.30 -1.51 18.26
CA MET A 142 6.26 -1.06 17.31
C MET A 142 6.76 -1.02 15.88
N LYS A 143 7.98 -0.54 15.64
CA LYS A 143 8.63 -0.59 14.32
C LYS A 143 8.80 -2.02 13.82
N LEU A 144 9.18 -2.94 14.71
CA LEU A 144 9.32 -4.35 14.36
C LEU A 144 7.97 -4.97 13.97
N LYS A 145 6.90 -4.66 14.71
CA LYS A 145 5.53 -5.11 14.39
C LYS A 145 5.07 -4.54 13.04
N GLU A 146 5.31 -3.25 12.79
CA GLU A 146 4.98 -2.59 11.53
C GLU A 146 5.63 -3.30 10.33
N ILE A 147 6.94 -3.54 10.38
CA ILE A 147 7.66 -4.22 9.30
C ILE A 147 7.18 -5.66 9.10
N LYS A 148 6.94 -6.42 10.16
CA LYS A 148 6.43 -7.79 10.04
C LYS A 148 5.05 -7.84 9.39
N ASN A 149 4.12 -7.00 9.83
CA ASN A 149 2.80 -6.90 9.22
C ASN A 149 2.88 -6.37 7.77
N GLY A 150 3.77 -5.42 7.52
CA GLY A 150 4.01 -4.89 6.19
C GLY A 150 4.54 -5.94 5.21
N ARG A 151 5.47 -6.79 5.62
CA ARG A 151 5.97 -7.90 4.79
C ARG A 151 4.85 -8.88 4.47
N LEU A 152 4.04 -9.23 5.45
CA LEU A 152 2.86 -10.08 5.23
C LEU A 152 1.90 -9.45 4.22
N ALA A 153 1.61 -8.15 4.36
CA ALA A 153 0.73 -7.42 3.45
C ALA A 153 1.29 -7.32 2.03
N MET A 154 2.60 -7.12 1.86
CA MET A 154 3.22 -7.13 0.54
C MET A 154 3.05 -8.48 -0.17
N MET A 155 3.24 -9.58 0.56
CA MET A 155 2.99 -10.93 0.02
C MET A 155 1.52 -11.16 -0.29
N ALA A 156 0.61 -10.72 0.60
CA ALA A 156 -0.82 -10.82 0.37
C ALA A 156 -1.29 -9.98 -0.84
N CYS A 157 -0.76 -8.78 -1.00
CA CYS A 157 -1.05 -7.92 -2.15
C CYS A 157 -0.64 -8.58 -3.48
N PHE A 158 0.56 -9.14 -3.51
CA PHE A 158 1.02 -9.93 -4.67
C PHE A 158 0.12 -11.15 -4.92
N GLY A 159 -0.27 -11.87 -3.85
CA GLY A 159 -1.19 -13.01 -3.93
C GLY A 159 -2.56 -12.62 -4.49
N CYS A 160 -3.15 -11.53 -4.03
CA CYS A 160 -4.44 -11.04 -4.56
C CYS A 160 -4.35 -10.70 -6.06
N GLY A 161 -3.23 -10.10 -6.50
CA GLY A 161 -3.00 -9.83 -7.91
C GLY A 161 -2.87 -11.11 -8.74
N ALA A 162 -2.07 -12.07 -8.28
CA ALA A 162 -1.91 -13.36 -8.95
C ALA A 162 -3.24 -14.13 -9.02
N GLN A 163 -4.00 -14.17 -7.94
CA GLN A 163 -5.32 -14.81 -7.90
C GLN A 163 -6.29 -14.15 -8.88
N ALA A 164 -6.36 -12.83 -8.93
CA ALA A 164 -7.22 -12.11 -9.87
C ALA A 164 -6.93 -12.45 -11.33
N VAL A 165 -5.64 -12.59 -11.70
CA VAL A 165 -5.22 -12.99 -13.05
C VAL A 165 -5.58 -14.46 -13.35
N MET A 166 -5.44 -15.34 -12.36
CA MET A 166 -5.63 -16.79 -12.55
C MET A 166 -7.10 -17.22 -12.48
N THR A 167 -7.88 -16.60 -11.60
CA THR A 167 -9.28 -17.02 -11.35
C THR A 167 -10.30 -16.03 -11.93
N GLY A 168 -9.91 -14.80 -12.19
CA GLY A 168 -10.85 -13.74 -12.60
C GLY A 168 -11.83 -13.33 -11.48
N GLU A 169 -11.53 -13.68 -10.23
CA GLU A 169 -12.39 -13.47 -9.07
C GLU A 169 -11.69 -12.71 -7.95
N GLY A 170 -12.48 -12.23 -6.99
CA GLY A 170 -11.96 -11.47 -5.87
C GLY A 170 -11.33 -12.35 -4.78
N PRO A 171 -10.50 -11.75 -3.89
CA PRO A 171 -9.79 -12.49 -2.86
C PRO A 171 -10.74 -13.15 -1.83
N VAL A 172 -11.86 -12.54 -1.50
CA VAL A 172 -12.82 -13.08 -0.54
C VAL A 172 -13.53 -14.29 -1.15
N LYS A 173 -13.98 -14.19 -2.39
CA LYS A 173 -14.61 -15.30 -3.09
C LYS A 173 -13.65 -16.48 -3.24
N ASN A 174 -12.42 -16.24 -3.68
CA ASN A 174 -11.40 -17.29 -3.77
C ASN A 174 -11.16 -18.00 -2.44
N LEU A 175 -11.19 -17.27 -1.31
CA LEU A 175 -11.07 -17.86 0.02
C LEU A 175 -12.26 -18.73 0.36
N VAL A 176 -13.49 -18.27 0.08
CA VAL A 176 -14.71 -19.03 0.35
C VAL A 176 -14.72 -20.33 -0.48
N ASP A 177 -14.43 -20.24 -1.77
CA ASP A 177 -14.39 -21.38 -2.68
C ASP A 177 -13.35 -22.41 -2.23
N HIS A 178 -12.18 -21.96 -1.78
CA HIS A 178 -11.15 -22.84 -1.23
C HIS A 178 -11.58 -23.53 0.08
N ILE A 179 -12.35 -22.86 0.93
CA ILE A 179 -12.87 -23.46 2.17
C ILE A 179 -13.95 -24.49 1.86
N VAL A 180 -14.79 -24.24 0.86
CA VAL A 180 -15.87 -25.15 0.45
C VAL A 180 -15.32 -26.38 -0.27
N ASP A 181 -14.39 -26.18 -1.18
CA ASP A 181 -13.73 -27.27 -1.94
C ASP A 181 -12.20 -27.07 -1.97
N PRO A 182 -11.47 -27.52 -0.93
CA PRO A 182 -10.02 -27.34 -0.85
C PRO A 182 -9.22 -28.08 -1.93
N PHE A 183 -9.78 -29.12 -2.50
CA PHE A 183 -9.09 -29.94 -3.51
C PHE A 183 -9.42 -29.51 -4.94
N GLY A 184 -10.62 -28.98 -5.21
CA GLY A 184 -11.01 -28.48 -6.52
C GLY A 184 -10.63 -27.00 -6.73
N ALA A 185 -10.76 -26.18 -5.70
CA ALA A 185 -10.43 -24.75 -5.74
C ALA A 185 -9.05 -24.48 -5.13
N ASN A 186 -7.98 -24.85 -5.84
CA ASN A 186 -6.61 -24.62 -5.40
C ASN A 186 -5.70 -24.16 -6.55
N MET A 187 -4.50 -23.70 -6.18
CA MET A 187 -3.52 -23.18 -7.11
C MET A 187 -3.15 -24.17 -8.23
N LEU A 188 -3.02 -25.45 -7.92
CA LEU A 188 -2.59 -26.48 -8.89
C LEU A 188 -3.65 -26.70 -9.97
N VAL A 189 -4.92 -26.77 -9.57
CA VAL A 189 -6.04 -26.93 -10.50
C VAL A 189 -6.19 -25.67 -11.37
N ASN A 190 -6.06 -24.49 -10.79
CA ASN A 190 -6.14 -23.23 -11.53
C ASN A 190 -5.00 -23.11 -12.54
N PHE A 191 -3.78 -23.55 -12.22
CA PHE A 191 -2.67 -23.58 -13.17
C PHE A 191 -2.92 -24.51 -14.36
N GLN A 192 -3.59 -25.61 -14.17
CA GLN A 192 -3.95 -26.53 -15.25
C GLN A 192 -5.00 -25.92 -16.19
N ASN A 193 -5.84 -25.04 -15.69
CA ASN A 193 -6.93 -24.42 -16.43
C ASN A 193 -6.56 -23.07 -17.10
N VAL A 194 -5.34 -22.59 -16.93
CA VAL A 194 -4.88 -21.27 -17.46
C VAL A 194 -5.02 -21.11 -18.97
N GLY A 195 -5.20 -22.19 -19.73
CA GLY A 195 -5.43 -22.11 -21.18
C GLY A 195 -6.84 -21.71 -21.61
N GLY A 196 -7.79 -21.59 -20.68
CA GLY A 196 -9.22 -21.37 -20.99
C GLY A 196 -9.86 -20.11 -20.41
N VAL A 197 -9.17 -19.40 -19.52
CA VAL A 197 -9.74 -18.23 -18.86
C VAL A 197 -9.10 -16.96 -19.45
N SER A 198 -9.91 -16.18 -20.18
CA SER A 198 -9.58 -14.79 -20.50
C SER A 198 -9.89 -13.95 -19.26
N PRO A 199 -8.90 -13.34 -18.60
CA PRO A 199 -9.12 -12.58 -17.36
C PRO A 199 -9.77 -11.21 -17.58
N PHE A 200 -10.03 -10.82 -18.85
CA PHE A 200 -10.60 -9.51 -19.21
C PHE A 200 -11.64 -9.61 -20.34
#